data_218c17800e6398d955da78a6185690cd
#
_entry.id   218c17800e6398d955da78a6185690cd
#
_cell.length_a   1.000
_cell.length_b   1.000
_cell.length_c   1.000
_cell.angle_alpha   90.00
_cell.angle_beta   90.00
_cell.angle_gamma   90.00
#
_symmetry.space_group_name_H-M   'P 1'
#
loop_
_entity.id
_entity.type
_entity.pdbx_description
1 polymer ?
#
loop_
_entity_poly.entity_id
_entity_poly.type
_entity_poly.pdbx_seq_one_letter_code
_entity_poly.pdbx_strand_id
1 'polypeptide(L)'
;MGGTLFPQNINVAASFNRNLAREAARITAYETKAGSCPWTYSPTIDLGRDPRWPRIWENYGEDCYVNAEMGRAAVLGFQGEDPNHIGKQNIAVSLKHYMGYSVPFTGKDRTPVYISAQDLREKHFAPFLACVKAGALSVMANSCSVNGLPVHANYKILT
;
A
#
# COMPACT_ATOMS: atom_id res chain seq x y z
N MET A 1 -3.71 16.30 17.54
CA MET A 1 -4.13 14.95 17.96
C MET A 1 -2.89 14.21 18.42
N GLY A 2 -2.91 13.61 19.62
CA GLY A 2 -1.79 12.79 20.11
C GLY A 2 -2.03 11.32 19.75
N GLY A 3 -1.48 10.86 18.64
CA GLY A 3 -1.51 9.45 18.27
C GLY A 3 -0.17 8.79 18.51
N THR A 4 -0.14 7.46 18.55
CA THR A 4 1.11 6.68 18.66
C THR A 4 1.94 6.87 17.39
N LEU A 5 3.20 7.24 17.55
CA LEU A 5 4.15 7.36 16.44
C LEU A 5 4.83 6.00 16.21
N PHE A 6 4.51 5.37 15.08
CA PHE A 6 5.16 4.14 14.64
C PHE A 6 6.33 4.43 13.69
N PRO A 7 7.30 3.49 13.57
CA PRO A 7 8.27 3.54 12.50
C PRO A 7 7.61 3.51 11.13
N GLN A 8 8.28 4.04 10.11
CA GLN A 8 7.81 3.93 8.73
C GLN A 8 7.74 2.48 8.26
N ASN A 9 6.90 2.20 7.26
CA ASN A 9 6.64 0.83 6.79
C ASN A 9 7.90 0.06 6.43
N ILE A 10 8.90 0.71 5.84
CA ILE A 10 10.18 0.08 5.51
C ILE A 10 10.89 -0.46 6.77
N ASN A 11 10.82 0.25 7.88
CA ASN A 11 11.40 -0.20 9.15
C ASN A 11 10.59 -1.33 9.77
N VAL A 12 9.26 -1.28 9.64
CA VAL A 12 8.39 -2.38 10.08
C VAL A 12 8.70 -3.64 9.26
N ALA A 13 8.89 -3.51 7.96
CA ALA A 13 9.23 -4.62 7.07
C ALA A 13 10.62 -5.21 7.37
N ALA A 14 11.59 -4.39 7.76
CA ALA A 14 12.93 -4.82 8.14
C ALA A 14 12.94 -5.78 9.34
N SER A 15 11.87 -5.82 10.13
CA SER A 15 11.69 -6.81 11.20
C SER A 15 11.36 -8.22 10.69
N PHE A 16 10.91 -8.35 9.43
CA PHE A 16 10.34 -9.57 8.84
C PHE A 16 9.24 -10.22 9.68
N ASN A 17 8.55 -9.42 10.53
CA ASN A 17 7.55 -9.89 11.46
C ASN A 17 6.15 -9.34 11.10
N ARG A 18 5.33 -10.18 10.48
CA ARG A 18 3.94 -9.83 10.08
C ARG A 18 3.06 -9.43 11.25
N ASN A 19 3.30 -10.00 12.45
CA ASN A 19 2.50 -9.66 13.63
C ASN A 19 2.75 -8.21 14.06
N LEU A 20 3.97 -7.69 13.91
CA LEU A 20 4.26 -6.28 14.18
C LEU A 20 3.55 -5.35 13.20
N ALA A 21 3.52 -5.69 11.91
CA ALA A 21 2.78 -4.92 10.90
C ALA A 21 1.27 -4.90 11.22
N ARG A 22 0.71 -6.05 11.59
CA ARG A 22 -0.70 -6.18 11.97
C ARG A 22 -1.03 -5.38 13.22
N GLU A 23 -0.20 -5.49 14.26
CA GLU A 23 -0.44 -4.80 15.54
C GLU A 23 -0.30 -3.29 15.41
N ALA A 24 0.70 -2.78 14.71
CA ALA A 24 0.83 -1.35 14.42
C ALA A 24 -0.39 -0.82 13.67
N ALA A 25 -0.87 -1.56 12.67
CA ALA A 25 -2.07 -1.20 11.92
C ALA A 25 -3.33 -1.22 12.80
N ARG A 26 -3.46 -2.21 13.69
CA ARG A 26 -4.58 -2.32 14.63
C ARG A 26 -4.64 -1.14 15.60
N ILE A 27 -3.51 -0.75 16.18
CA ILE A 27 -3.43 0.41 17.07
C ILE A 27 -3.74 1.69 16.29
N THR A 28 -3.16 1.84 15.10
CA THR A 28 -3.44 3.00 14.22
C THR A 28 -4.92 3.08 13.88
N ALA A 29 -5.58 1.95 13.57
CA ALA A 29 -7.01 1.90 13.28
C ALA A 29 -7.84 2.39 14.48
N TYR A 30 -7.55 1.89 15.66
CA TYR A 30 -8.23 2.27 16.90
C TYR A 30 -8.13 3.78 17.17
N GLU A 31 -6.91 4.32 17.10
CA GLU A 31 -6.66 5.75 17.35
C GLU A 31 -7.27 6.65 16.26
N THR A 32 -7.19 6.23 14.99
CA THR A 32 -7.80 6.95 13.86
C THR A 32 -9.32 6.97 13.98
N LYS A 33 -9.92 5.83 14.35
CA LYS A 33 -11.36 5.73 14.62
C LYS A 33 -11.81 6.60 15.78
N ALA A 34 -11.03 6.62 16.86
CA ALA A 34 -11.27 7.50 18.01
C ALA A 34 -11.21 8.99 17.61
N GLY A 35 -10.41 9.33 16.60
CA GLY A 35 -10.37 10.65 15.97
C GLY A 35 -11.50 10.93 14.98
N SER A 36 -12.53 10.08 14.93
CA SER A 36 -13.68 10.18 14.01
C SER A 36 -13.34 10.01 12.53
N CYS A 37 -12.20 9.38 12.20
CA CYS A 37 -11.83 9.05 10.83
C CYS A 37 -12.10 7.57 10.57
N PRO A 38 -13.11 7.21 9.76
CA PRO A 38 -13.44 5.81 9.49
C PRO A 38 -12.63 5.17 8.36
N TRP A 39 -11.72 5.89 7.74
CA TRP A 39 -11.00 5.50 6.54
C TRP A 39 -9.58 6.06 6.52
N THR A 40 -8.62 5.28 5.99
CA THR A 40 -7.23 5.69 5.84
C THR A 40 -6.69 5.45 4.43
N TYR A 41 -5.71 6.26 4.01
CA TYR A 41 -4.95 6.09 2.77
C TYR A 41 -3.70 5.22 3.01
N SER A 42 -3.90 4.07 3.63
CA SER A 42 -2.88 3.08 3.98
C SER A 42 -3.43 1.66 3.77
N PRO A 43 -2.55 0.66 3.65
CA PRO A 43 -1.10 0.73 3.56
C PRO A 43 -0.58 1.14 2.17
N THR A 44 0.67 1.66 2.12
CA THR A 44 1.39 1.89 0.86
C THR A 44 2.03 0.58 0.41
N ILE A 45 1.61 0.10 -0.77
CA ILE A 45 2.00 -1.21 -1.33
C ILE A 45 2.90 -1.07 -2.57
N ASP A 46 3.41 0.12 -2.82
CA ASP A 46 4.42 0.35 -3.84
C ASP A 46 5.68 -0.45 -3.56
N LEU A 47 6.38 -0.93 -4.60
CA LEU A 47 7.68 -1.59 -4.43
C LEU A 47 8.81 -0.56 -4.36
N GLY A 48 9.59 -0.57 -3.28
CA GLY A 48 10.73 0.31 -3.08
C GLY A 48 11.97 -0.12 -3.84
N ARG A 49 11.95 -0.09 -5.18
CA ARG A 49 13.04 -0.59 -6.02
C ARG A 49 13.98 0.49 -6.55
N ASP A 50 13.54 1.73 -6.63
CA ASP A 50 14.38 2.85 -7.06
C ASP A 50 14.77 3.72 -5.87
N PRO A 51 16.04 3.69 -5.43
CA PRO A 51 16.49 4.46 -4.27
C PRO A 51 16.47 5.98 -4.50
N ARG A 52 16.31 6.45 -5.75
CA ARG A 52 16.16 7.87 -6.08
C ARG A 52 14.75 8.38 -5.80
N TRP A 53 13.76 7.46 -5.71
CA TRP A 53 12.38 7.87 -5.48
C TRP A 53 12.18 8.37 -4.04
N PRO A 54 11.72 9.63 -3.85
CA PRO A 54 11.73 10.28 -2.53
C PRO A 54 10.73 9.69 -1.53
N ARG A 55 9.84 8.80 -1.97
CA ARG A 55 8.82 8.14 -1.13
C ARG A 55 9.15 6.66 -0.85
N ILE A 56 10.37 6.23 -1.14
CA ILE A 56 10.80 4.84 -0.95
C ILE A 56 10.61 4.32 0.48
N TRP A 57 10.63 5.18 1.47
CA TRP A 57 10.47 4.85 2.88
C TRP A 57 9.02 4.54 3.29
N GLU A 58 8.02 4.87 2.46
CA GLU A 58 6.61 4.66 2.78
C GLU A 58 6.13 3.20 2.58
N ASN A 59 6.87 2.39 1.83
CA ASN A 59 6.50 1.02 1.48
C ASN A 59 7.23 -0.03 2.33
N TYR A 60 6.95 -1.32 2.07
CA TYR A 60 7.55 -2.45 2.79
C TYR A 60 8.84 -3.00 2.13
N GLY A 61 9.49 -2.26 1.23
CA GLY A 61 10.75 -2.62 0.59
C GLY A 61 10.62 -3.04 -0.87
N GLU A 62 11.70 -3.61 -1.41
CA GLU A 62 11.83 -3.92 -2.84
C GLU A 62 11.27 -5.28 -3.25
N ASP A 63 11.10 -6.19 -2.28
CA ASP A 63 10.63 -7.55 -2.52
C ASP A 63 9.10 -7.60 -2.57
N CYS A 64 8.54 -8.16 -3.65
CA CYS A 64 7.10 -8.22 -3.84
C CYS A 64 6.39 -9.17 -2.87
N TYR A 65 7.06 -10.25 -2.41
CA TYR A 65 6.50 -11.17 -1.44
C TYR A 65 6.45 -10.53 -0.05
N VAL A 66 7.51 -9.85 0.37
CA VAL A 66 7.55 -9.11 1.65
C VAL A 66 6.46 -8.03 1.66
N ASN A 67 6.33 -7.24 0.57
CA ASN A 67 5.26 -6.25 0.45
C ASN A 67 3.86 -6.89 0.54
N ALA A 68 3.65 -8.02 -0.13
CA ALA A 68 2.37 -8.73 -0.10
C ALA A 68 2.02 -9.21 1.31
N GLU A 69 2.96 -9.84 2.02
CA GLU A 69 2.72 -10.40 3.34
C GLU A 69 2.57 -9.34 4.43
N MET A 70 3.39 -8.30 4.39
CA MET A 70 3.28 -7.17 5.33
C MET A 70 2.01 -6.35 5.07
N GLY A 71 1.72 -6.09 3.78
CA GLY A 71 0.51 -5.38 3.38
C GLY A 71 -0.76 -6.13 3.78
N ARG A 72 -0.80 -7.45 3.55
CA ARG A 72 -1.91 -8.30 3.99
C ARG A 72 -2.12 -8.25 5.51
N ALA A 73 -1.03 -8.36 6.26
CA ALA A 73 -1.08 -8.26 7.73
C ALA A 73 -1.60 -6.90 8.19
N ALA A 74 -1.17 -5.81 7.54
CA ALA A 74 -1.64 -4.46 7.83
C ALA A 74 -3.14 -4.29 7.51
N VAL A 75 -3.63 -4.80 6.37
CA VAL A 75 -5.06 -4.77 6.01
C VAL A 75 -5.89 -5.43 7.12
N LEU A 76 -5.49 -6.63 7.56
CA LEU A 76 -6.18 -7.34 8.65
C LEU A 76 -6.11 -6.56 9.98
N GLY A 77 -5.02 -5.85 10.23
CA GLY A 77 -4.90 -4.97 11.40
C GLY A 77 -5.85 -3.78 11.34
N PHE A 78 -5.93 -3.09 10.20
CA PHE A 78 -6.81 -1.94 10.00
C PHE A 78 -8.29 -2.32 9.98
N GLN A 79 -8.69 -3.34 9.18
CA GLN A 79 -10.08 -3.66 8.90
C GLN A 79 -10.66 -4.78 9.78
N GLY A 80 -9.81 -5.61 10.40
CA GLY A 80 -10.24 -6.84 11.06
C GLY A 80 -10.22 -8.03 10.11
N GLU A 81 -10.66 -9.19 10.59
CA GLU A 81 -10.61 -10.47 9.85
C GLU A 81 -11.87 -10.74 9.01
N ASP A 82 -12.96 -10.06 9.30
CA ASP A 82 -14.20 -10.22 8.54
C ASP A 82 -14.21 -9.21 7.37
N PRO A 83 -14.09 -9.68 6.12
CA PRO A 83 -14.06 -8.79 4.96
C PRO A 83 -15.41 -8.09 4.70
N ASN A 84 -16.50 -8.56 5.30
CA ASN A 84 -17.84 -8.03 5.13
C ASN A 84 -18.23 -7.04 6.24
N HIS A 85 -17.41 -6.86 7.26
CA HIS A 85 -17.73 -6.03 8.41
C HIS A 85 -16.53 -5.28 8.98
N ILE A 86 -16.62 -3.96 8.98
CA ILE A 86 -15.65 -3.10 9.68
C ILE A 86 -16.11 -2.93 11.12
N GLY A 87 -15.38 -3.53 12.05
CA GLY A 87 -15.70 -3.48 13.49
C GLY A 87 -15.63 -2.07 14.07
N LYS A 88 -16.14 -1.92 15.30
CA LYS A 88 -16.19 -0.63 15.99
C LYS A 88 -14.81 0.01 16.20
N GLN A 89 -13.76 -0.79 16.30
CA GLN A 89 -12.37 -0.36 16.52
C GLN A 89 -11.53 -0.36 15.23
N ASN A 90 -12.14 -0.68 14.10
CA ASN A 90 -11.50 -0.82 12.80
C ASN A 90 -11.86 0.33 11.86
N ILE A 91 -11.07 0.51 10.82
CA ILE A 91 -11.27 1.50 9.76
C ILE A 91 -11.06 0.88 8.39
N ALA A 92 -11.71 1.43 7.38
CA ALA A 92 -11.49 1.04 5.99
C ALA A 92 -10.09 1.45 5.50
N VAL A 93 -9.49 0.67 4.62
CA VAL A 93 -8.22 0.99 3.96
C VAL A 93 -8.42 1.43 2.53
N SER A 94 -7.50 2.24 2.03
CA SER A 94 -7.27 2.46 0.62
C SER A 94 -5.82 2.14 0.31
N LEU A 95 -5.61 1.04 -0.42
CA LEU A 95 -4.27 0.64 -0.87
C LEU A 95 -3.72 1.69 -1.83
N LYS A 96 -2.42 1.99 -1.74
CA LYS A 96 -1.81 2.99 -2.63
C LYS A 96 -0.38 2.61 -3.02
N HIS A 97 0.08 3.08 -4.16
CA HIS A 97 -0.60 3.79 -5.26
C HIS A 97 -0.68 2.86 -6.47
N TYR A 98 -1.85 2.44 -6.85
CA TYR A 98 -2.09 1.42 -7.86
C TYR A 98 -1.83 1.96 -9.28
N MET A 99 -0.94 1.35 -10.04
CA MET A 99 0.22 0.54 -9.70
C MET A 99 1.42 0.97 -10.54
N GLY A 100 2.64 0.53 -10.15
CA GLY A 100 3.87 0.85 -10.88
C GLY A 100 4.46 2.22 -10.56
N TYR A 101 3.92 2.94 -9.59
CA TYR A 101 4.27 4.33 -9.25
C TYR A 101 5.71 4.53 -8.79
N SER A 102 6.29 3.55 -8.12
CA SER A 102 7.55 3.67 -7.36
C SER A 102 8.83 3.48 -8.18
N VAL A 103 8.73 3.36 -9.50
CA VAL A 103 9.86 3.21 -10.43
C VAL A 103 9.86 4.30 -11.51
N PRO A 104 9.84 5.58 -11.12
CA PRO A 104 9.79 6.66 -12.09
C PRO A 104 11.10 6.71 -12.90
N PHE A 105 10.98 6.88 -14.21
CA PHE A 105 12.13 6.88 -15.13
C PHE A 105 13.23 7.85 -14.73
N THR A 106 12.86 9.01 -14.23
CA THR A 106 13.81 10.04 -13.79
C THR A 106 14.26 9.92 -12.34
N GLY A 107 13.65 9.03 -11.56
CA GLY A 107 13.81 8.97 -10.11
C GLY A 107 12.99 10.01 -9.34
N LYS A 108 12.42 11.01 -10.00
CA LYS A 108 11.62 12.08 -9.37
C LYS A 108 10.17 11.63 -9.20
N ASP A 109 9.57 12.04 -8.09
CA ASP A 109 8.16 11.74 -7.80
C ASP A 109 7.21 12.22 -8.90
N ARG A 110 6.17 11.43 -9.17
CA ARG A 110 5.11 11.74 -10.17
C ARG A 110 5.60 11.96 -11.60
N THR A 111 6.76 11.43 -11.95
CA THR A 111 7.22 11.42 -13.34
C THR A 111 6.88 10.08 -14.02
N PRO A 112 6.92 10.03 -15.37
CA PRO A 112 6.51 8.85 -16.12
C PRO A 112 7.25 7.59 -15.73
N VAL A 113 6.54 6.47 -15.77
CA VAL A 113 7.07 5.12 -15.57
C VAL A 113 7.05 4.36 -16.88
N TYR A 114 8.16 3.66 -17.16
CA TYR A 114 8.27 2.71 -18.27
C TYR A 114 8.58 1.33 -17.70
N ILE A 115 7.65 0.41 -17.83
CA ILE A 115 7.70 -0.90 -17.21
C ILE A 115 7.08 -1.96 -18.13
N SER A 116 7.69 -3.13 -18.23
CA SER A 116 7.12 -4.22 -19.01
C SER A 116 5.76 -4.68 -18.44
N ALA A 117 4.87 -5.15 -19.29
CA ALA A 117 3.58 -5.69 -18.85
C ALA A 117 3.78 -6.89 -17.90
N GLN A 118 4.84 -7.67 -18.11
CA GLN A 118 5.19 -8.80 -17.26
C GLN A 118 5.60 -8.32 -15.85
N ASP A 119 6.56 -7.41 -15.75
CA ASP A 119 6.98 -6.86 -14.45
C ASP A 119 5.85 -6.16 -13.70
N LEU A 120 5.03 -5.41 -14.44
CA LEU A 120 3.87 -4.74 -13.86
C LEU A 120 2.91 -5.75 -13.20
N ARG A 121 2.64 -6.86 -13.90
CA ARG A 121 1.75 -7.92 -13.43
C ARG A 121 2.36 -8.79 -12.32
N GLU A 122 3.58 -9.26 -12.52
CA GLU A 122 4.19 -10.23 -11.61
C GLU A 122 4.71 -9.59 -10.32
N LYS A 123 5.22 -8.37 -10.40
CA LYS A 123 5.88 -7.71 -9.27
C LYS A 123 5.02 -6.62 -8.63
N HIS A 124 4.51 -5.69 -9.44
CA HIS A 124 3.79 -4.53 -8.89
C HIS A 124 2.31 -4.80 -8.58
N PHE A 125 1.64 -5.68 -9.35
CA PHE A 125 0.26 -6.06 -9.10
C PHE A 125 0.11 -7.08 -7.97
N ALA A 126 1.03 -8.04 -7.86
CA ALA A 126 0.92 -9.15 -6.90
C ALA A 126 0.69 -8.70 -5.44
N PRO A 127 1.39 -7.69 -4.89
CA PRO A 127 1.13 -7.20 -3.54
C PRO A 127 -0.29 -6.60 -3.38
N PHE A 128 -0.77 -5.86 -4.37
CA PHE A 128 -2.14 -5.33 -4.35
C PHE A 128 -3.17 -6.45 -4.35
N LEU A 129 -2.97 -7.46 -5.20
CA LEU A 129 -3.86 -8.62 -5.25
C LEU A 129 -3.93 -9.36 -3.90
N ALA A 130 -2.79 -9.52 -3.23
CA ALA A 130 -2.74 -10.14 -1.90
C ALA A 130 -3.54 -9.34 -0.87
N CYS A 131 -3.42 -8.02 -0.90
CA CYS A 131 -4.16 -7.12 -0.01
C CYS A 131 -5.67 -7.09 -0.32
N VAL A 132 -6.05 -7.10 -1.60
CA VAL A 132 -7.47 -7.18 -2.02
C VAL A 132 -8.07 -8.52 -1.56
N LYS A 133 -7.35 -9.63 -1.74
CA LYS A 133 -7.78 -10.94 -1.23
C LYS A 133 -7.88 -11.00 0.30
N ALA A 134 -7.16 -10.15 1.02
CA ALA A 134 -7.29 -9.98 2.47
C ALA A 134 -8.47 -9.09 2.88
N GLY A 135 -9.23 -8.56 1.92
CA GLY A 135 -10.44 -7.79 2.15
C GLY A 135 -10.29 -6.26 2.03
N ALA A 136 -9.17 -5.75 1.52
CA ALA A 136 -9.01 -4.30 1.33
C ALA A 136 -10.17 -3.72 0.49
N LEU A 137 -10.84 -2.70 1.02
CA LEU A 137 -12.10 -2.19 0.45
C LEU A 137 -11.92 -1.21 -0.69
N SER A 138 -10.78 -0.54 -0.77
CA SER A 138 -10.54 0.45 -1.83
C SER A 138 -9.08 0.52 -2.25
N VAL A 139 -8.86 1.08 -3.42
CA VAL A 139 -7.54 1.25 -4.02
C VAL A 139 -7.44 2.66 -4.58
N MET A 140 -6.34 3.34 -4.29
CA MET A 140 -6.01 4.64 -4.85
C MET A 140 -5.16 4.47 -6.11
N ALA A 141 -5.68 4.89 -7.25
CA ALA A 141 -4.90 4.95 -8.48
C ALA A 141 -3.72 5.92 -8.32
N ASN A 142 -2.58 5.60 -8.92
CA ASN A 142 -1.43 6.49 -8.87
C ASN A 142 -1.58 7.72 -9.77
N SER A 143 -0.74 8.73 -9.54
CA SER A 143 -0.83 10.04 -10.20
C SER A 143 0.20 10.24 -11.31
N CYS A 144 0.83 9.17 -11.81
CA CYS A 144 1.76 9.23 -12.93
C CYS A 144 1.20 8.58 -14.20
N SER A 145 1.93 8.66 -15.30
CA SER A 145 1.68 7.86 -16.49
C SER A 145 2.52 6.57 -16.45
N VAL A 146 1.92 5.48 -16.93
CA VAL A 146 2.60 4.20 -17.13
C VAL A 146 2.61 3.90 -18.63
N ASN A 147 3.79 3.75 -19.20
CA ASN A 147 3.99 3.48 -20.63
C ASN A 147 3.25 4.49 -21.54
N GLY A 148 3.31 5.78 -21.18
CA GLY A 148 2.74 6.87 -21.95
C GLY A 148 1.28 7.21 -21.67
N LEU A 149 0.55 6.39 -20.87
CA LEU A 149 -0.85 6.66 -20.52
C LEU A 149 -0.98 7.04 -19.04
N PRO A 150 -1.63 8.16 -18.71
CA PRO A 150 -1.99 8.47 -17.33
C PRO A 150 -2.81 7.33 -16.73
N VAL A 151 -2.48 6.89 -15.52
CA VAL A 151 -3.17 5.73 -14.92
C VAL A 151 -4.66 5.97 -14.78
N HIS A 152 -5.09 7.18 -14.44
CA HIS A 152 -6.52 7.54 -14.34
C HIS A 152 -7.30 7.42 -15.66
N ALA A 153 -6.60 7.39 -16.81
CA ALA A 153 -7.19 7.17 -18.13
C ALA A 153 -6.85 5.79 -18.73
N ASN A 154 -6.16 4.95 -17.96
CA ASN A 154 -5.67 3.66 -18.45
C ASN A 154 -6.64 2.53 -18.09
N TYR A 155 -7.59 2.26 -18.99
CA TYR A 155 -8.57 1.19 -18.84
C TYR A 155 -7.94 -0.17 -18.48
N LYS A 156 -6.84 -0.54 -19.15
CA LYS A 156 -6.18 -1.85 -18.93
C LYS A 156 -5.58 -2.01 -17.52
N ILE A 157 -5.28 -0.91 -16.83
CA ILE A 157 -4.76 -0.95 -15.46
C ILE A 157 -5.91 -0.93 -14.45
N LEU A 158 -7.00 -0.21 -14.74
CA LEU A 158 -8.09 0.04 -13.80
C LEU A 158 -9.22 -1.01 -13.87
N THR A 159 -9.27 -1.82 -14.91
CA THR A 159 -10.26 -2.87 -15.13
C THR A 159 -9.59 -4.21 -15.41
#